data_6fa03b0a6ff568233aa2a8cb0c5894b0
#
_entry.id   6fa03b0a6ff568233aa2a8cb0c5894b0
#
_cell.length_a   1.000
_cell.length_b   1.000
_cell.length_c   1.000
_cell.angle_alpha   90.00
_cell.angle_beta   90.00
_cell.angle_gamma   90.00
#
_symmetry.space_group_name_H-M   'P 1'
#
loop_
_entity.id
_entity.type
_entity.pdbx_description
1 polymer ?
#
loop_
_entity_poly.entity_id
_entity_poly.type
_entity_poly.pdbx_seq_one_letter_code
_entity_poly.pdbx_strand_id
1 'polypeptide(L)'
;IANYCKEELAKYDVNVVMTRTTDTRPSENTAQDLIDRVMIAKKAGASYIISIHLNSAASTSAHGAEVYFPNTSGNASLSSNGQAMAKAIQSQLVALGLYDRGIKIRNYMDGSTSSNPNSSDRDYYGIIRYAKEQNISGLIIEHCFLNNPDEYNKYLSSDAKLQQLGVADAKGIVSALGLSLKNAYLDQIASENKNLIPDGKYVISSMLNSKYVLDVKNGSMNNSANIELSTFNNETDNQAFIVSHDAQGYITFTNAKSGKVLDVSGGKAGNSKNVQQYESNGTRVQKWVVKKSNKGYMIISALDSNYVLDVSGGKASNGTN
;
A
#
# COMPACT_ATOMS: atom_id res chain seq x y z
N ILE A 1 7.52 -16.08 -1.21
CA ILE A 1 7.22 -14.68 -1.54
C ILE A 1 5.79 -14.57 -2.04
N ALA A 2 5.40 -15.24 -3.14
CA ALA A 2 4.07 -15.11 -3.76
C ALA A 2 2.90 -15.38 -2.79
N ASN A 3 3.00 -16.38 -1.92
CA ASN A 3 1.99 -16.66 -0.90
C ASN A 3 1.87 -15.50 0.10
N TYR A 4 2.97 -14.93 0.56
CA TYR A 4 2.96 -13.77 1.46
C TYR A 4 2.37 -12.51 0.80
N CYS A 5 2.65 -12.31 -0.50
CA CYS A 5 2.00 -11.25 -1.28
C CYS A 5 0.47 -11.47 -1.34
N LYS A 6 0.02 -12.68 -1.64
CA LYS A 6 -1.41 -13.03 -1.64
C LYS A 6 -2.06 -12.83 -0.27
N GLU A 7 -1.42 -13.27 0.81
CA GLU A 7 -1.89 -13.10 2.19
C GLU A 7 -2.04 -11.62 2.56
N GLU A 8 -1.08 -10.79 2.20
CA GLU A 8 -1.16 -9.35 2.42
C GLU A 8 -2.30 -8.72 1.60
N LEU A 9 -2.42 -9.08 0.31
CA LEU A 9 -3.48 -8.60 -0.58
C LEU A 9 -4.88 -9.06 -0.15
N ALA A 10 -5.00 -10.18 0.58
CA ALA A 10 -6.28 -10.67 1.09
C ALA A 10 -6.98 -9.67 2.04
N LYS A 11 -6.23 -8.72 2.61
CA LYS A 11 -6.73 -7.64 3.46
C LYS A 11 -7.47 -6.55 2.66
N TYR A 12 -7.26 -6.48 1.36
CA TYR A 12 -7.75 -5.42 0.47
C TYR A 12 -8.88 -5.91 -0.42
N ASP A 13 -9.65 -4.96 -0.97
CA ASP A 13 -10.74 -5.28 -1.90
C ASP A 13 -10.18 -5.60 -3.30
N VAL A 14 -9.59 -6.77 -3.40
CA VAL A 14 -9.03 -7.34 -4.63
C VAL A 14 -9.17 -8.84 -4.65
N ASN A 15 -9.44 -9.40 -5.82
CA ASN A 15 -9.44 -10.83 -6.03
C ASN A 15 -8.06 -11.29 -6.53
N VAL A 16 -7.43 -12.21 -5.81
CA VAL A 16 -6.12 -12.77 -6.14
C VAL A 16 -6.24 -14.25 -6.45
N VAL A 17 -5.89 -14.63 -7.67
CA VAL A 17 -5.87 -16.01 -8.13
C VAL A 17 -4.43 -16.46 -8.35
N MET A 18 -4.04 -17.57 -7.73
CA MET A 18 -2.72 -18.15 -7.92
C MET A 18 -2.74 -19.08 -9.15
N THR A 19 -1.76 -18.92 -10.04
CA THR A 19 -1.65 -19.80 -11.23
C THR A 19 -1.08 -21.18 -10.89
N ARG A 20 -0.45 -21.32 -9.73
CA ARG A 20 -0.08 -22.59 -9.07
C ARG A 20 -0.01 -22.40 -7.56
N THR A 21 -0.25 -23.47 -6.81
CA THR A 21 -0.20 -23.50 -5.33
C THR A 21 0.79 -24.52 -4.80
N THR A 22 1.41 -25.26 -5.70
CA THR A 22 2.45 -26.30 -5.41
C THR A 22 3.62 -26.08 -6.36
N ASP A 23 4.67 -26.89 -6.24
CA ASP A 23 5.81 -26.89 -7.17
C ASP A 23 5.49 -27.54 -8.52
N THR A 24 4.33 -28.14 -8.67
CA THR A 24 3.88 -28.72 -9.95
C THR A 24 3.55 -27.63 -10.94
N ARG A 25 4.06 -27.77 -12.15
CA ARG A 25 3.74 -26.87 -13.29
C ARG A 25 2.43 -27.31 -13.93
N PRO A 26 1.63 -26.36 -14.50
CA PRO A 26 0.47 -26.71 -15.35
C PRO A 26 0.84 -27.58 -16.56
N SER A 27 2.03 -27.41 -17.14
CA SER A 27 2.54 -28.21 -18.26
C SER A 27 4.05 -28.43 -18.15
N GLU A 28 4.53 -29.57 -18.62
CA GLU A 28 5.96 -29.86 -18.78
C GLU A 28 6.61 -29.03 -19.90
N ASN A 29 5.85 -28.67 -20.92
CA ASN A 29 6.32 -27.76 -21.97
C ASN A 29 6.32 -26.32 -21.45
N THR A 30 7.48 -25.67 -21.47
CA THR A 30 7.63 -24.30 -20.91
C THR A 30 6.73 -23.27 -21.58
N ALA A 31 6.56 -23.32 -22.90
CA ALA A 31 5.69 -22.37 -23.61
C ALA A 31 4.22 -22.62 -23.24
N GLN A 32 3.80 -23.88 -23.19
CA GLN A 32 2.44 -24.24 -22.80
C GLN A 32 2.15 -23.89 -21.33
N ASP A 33 3.10 -24.13 -20.42
CA ASP A 33 2.99 -23.73 -19.01
C ASP A 33 2.70 -22.22 -18.86
N LEU A 34 3.39 -21.37 -19.63
CA LEU A 34 3.16 -19.92 -19.61
C LEU A 34 1.78 -19.57 -20.18
N ILE A 35 1.36 -20.22 -21.28
CA ILE A 35 0.04 -20.03 -21.86
C ILE A 35 -1.05 -20.44 -20.86
N ASP A 36 -0.92 -21.60 -20.23
CA ASP A 36 -1.89 -22.13 -19.28
C ASP A 36 -2.06 -21.19 -18.07
N ARG A 37 -0.96 -20.63 -17.56
CA ARG A 37 -1.00 -19.60 -16.49
C ARG A 37 -1.76 -18.34 -16.92
N VAL A 38 -1.53 -17.87 -18.15
CA VAL A 38 -2.25 -16.71 -18.70
C VAL A 38 -3.74 -17.05 -18.88
N MET A 39 -4.07 -18.27 -19.28
CA MET A 39 -5.46 -18.70 -19.42
C MET A 39 -6.18 -18.82 -18.07
N ILE A 40 -5.48 -19.23 -17.00
CA ILE A 40 -6.02 -19.16 -15.63
C ILE A 40 -6.35 -17.71 -15.26
N ALA A 41 -5.44 -16.77 -15.51
CA ALA A 41 -5.68 -15.35 -15.26
C ALA A 41 -6.85 -14.80 -16.09
N LYS A 42 -6.93 -15.14 -17.38
CA LYS A 42 -8.03 -14.76 -18.27
C LYS A 42 -9.38 -15.28 -17.77
N LYS A 43 -9.45 -16.57 -17.41
CA LYS A 43 -10.68 -17.19 -16.88
C LYS A 43 -11.15 -16.53 -15.59
N ALA A 44 -10.21 -16.02 -14.79
CA ALA A 44 -10.51 -15.28 -13.57
C ALA A 44 -10.90 -13.81 -13.80
N GLY A 45 -10.87 -13.32 -15.05
CA GLY A 45 -11.12 -11.91 -15.39
C GLY A 45 -10.02 -10.96 -14.88
N ALA A 46 -8.79 -11.45 -14.73
CA ALA A 46 -7.70 -10.65 -14.19
C ALA A 46 -7.25 -9.55 -15.17
N SER A 47 -7.01 -8.34 -14.64
CA SER A 47 -6.41 -7.23 -15.39
C SER A 47 -4.89 -7.30 -15.44
N TYR A 48 -4.28 -8.00 -14.48
CA TYR A 48 -2.83 -8.19 -14.36
C TYR A 48 -2.48 -9.64 -14.11
N ILE A 49 -1.32 -10.06 -14.63
CA ILE A 49 -0.62 -11.28 -14.21
C ILE A 49 0.79 -10.90 -13.77
N ILE A 50 1.18 -11.28 -12.55
CA ILE A 50 2.47 -10.92 -11.97
C ILE A 50 3.24 -12.20 -11.68
N SER A 51 4.38 -12.36 -12.34
CA SER A 51 5.29 -13.48 -12.17
C SER A 51 6.40 -13.09 -11.19
N ILE A 52 6.49 -13.79 -10.08
CA ILE A 52 7.41 -13.50 -8.97
C ILE A 52 8.63 -14.42 -9.09
N HIS A 53 9.81 -13.83 -9.24
CA HIS A 53 11.07 -14.50 -9.48
C HIS A 53 12.19 -14.03 -8.55
N LEU A 54 13.25 -14.80 -8.53
CA LEU A 54 14.58 -14.46 -8.05
C LEU A 54 15.52 -14.47 -9.23
N ASN A 55 16.31 -13.42 -9.38
CA ASN A 55 17.28 -13.29 -10.47
C ASN A 55 18.49 -14.21 -10.27
N SER A 56 19.24 -14.44 -11.34
CA SER A 56 20.51 -15.17 -11.32
C SER A 56 21.43 -14.61 -12.40
N ALA A 57 22.72 -14.56 -12.13
CA ALA A 57 23.73 -14.13 -13.08
C ALA A 57 25.00 -14.98 -12.95
N ALA A 58 25.86 -14.96 -13.99
CA ALA A 58 27.16 -15.61 -13.93
C ALA A 58 28.05 -15.02 -12.82
N SER A 59 27.95 -13.71 -12.59
CA SER A 59 28.67 -13.03 -11.51
C SER A 59 27.87 -13.10 -10.20
N THR A 60 28.54 -13.53 -9.13
CA THR A 60 27.99 -13.51 -7.76
C THR A 60 27.92 -12.11 -7.15
N SER A 61 28.51 -11.09 -7.81
CA SER A 61 28.42 -9.69 -7.39
C SER A 61 27.20 -8.96 -7.94
N ALA A 62 26.46 -9.55 -8.89
CA ALA A 62 25.20 -8.99 -9.38
C ALA A 62 24.18 -8.92 -8.24
N HIS A 63 23.50 -7.77 -8.09
CA HIS A 63 22.57 -7.52 -6.98
C HIS A 63 21.45 -6.54 -7.36
N GLY A 64 20.39 -6.49 -6.56
CA GLY A 64 19.28 -5.55 -6.67
C GLY A 64 18.03 -6.10 -7.32
N ALA A 65 16.96 -5.31 -7.22
CA ALA A 65 15.64 -5.63 -7.77
C ALA A 65 15.37 -4.92 -9.09
N GLU A 66 14.63 -5.59 -9.97
CA GLU A 66 14.14 -5.01 -11.23
C GLU A 66 12.75 -5.56 -11.57
N VAL A 67 11.92 -4.75 -12.20
CA VAL A 67 10.57 -5.17 -12.61
C VAL A 67 10.42 -4.98 -14.12
N TYR A 68 10.07 -6.06 -14.80
CA TYR A 68 9.75 -6.04 -16.24
C TYR A 68 8.27 -5.82 -16.45
N PHE A 69 7.92 -5.00 -17.46
CA PHE A 69 6.57 -4.67 -17.84
C PHE A 69 6.40 -4.70 -19.37
N PRO A 70 5.15 -4.70 -19.92
CA PRO A 70 4.92 -4.75 -21.36
C PRO A 70 5.45 -3.50 -22.06
N ASN A 71 6.06 -3.66 -23.22
CA ASN A 71 6.36 -2.53 -24.12
C ASN A 71 5.11 -2.04 -24.85
N THR A 72 5.21 -0.96 -25.66
CA THR A 72 4.07 -0.34 -26.34
C THR A 72 3.59 -1.08 -27.59
N SER A 73 4.33 -2.11 -28.08
CA SER A 73 3.91 -2.84 -29.27
C SER A 73 2.54 -3.47 -29.10
N GLY A 74 1.63 -3.22 -30.02
CA GLY A 74 0.29 -3.78 -30.08
C GLY A 74 -0.72 -3.18 -29.08
N ASN A 75 -0.34 -2.72 -27.88
CA ASN A 75 -1.25 -2.13 -26.91
C ASN A 75 -0.55 -1.20 -25.91
N ALA A 76 -0.59 0.10 -26.19
CA ALA A 76 0.05 1.12 -25.37
C ALA A 76 -0.61 1.29 -23.98
N SER A 77 -1.91 1.02 -23.85
CA SER A 77 -2.61 1.10 -22.55
C SER A 77 -2.11 0.05 -21.57
N LEU A 78 -1.90 -1.19 -22.05
CA LEU A 78 -1.34 -2.26 -21.20
C LEU A 78 0.09 -1.93 -20.76
N SER A 79 0.87 -1.30 -21.65
CA SER A 79 2.22 -0.81 -21.32
C SER A 79 2.17 0.26 -20.24
N SER A 80 1.31 1.28 -20.36
CA SER A 80 1.16 2.34 -19.36
C SER A 80 0.72 1.80 -17.99
N ASN A 81 -0.26 0.90 -17.99
CA ASN A 81 -0.75 0.26 -16.77
C ASN A 81 0.35 -0.60 -16.10
N GLY A 82 1.06 -1.39 -16.92
CA GLY A 82 2.19 -2.19 -16.47
C GLY A 82 3.33 -1.35 -15.91
N GLN A 83 3.65 -0.22 -16.56
CA GLN A 83 4.68 0.70 -16.11
C GLN A 83 4.35 1.34 -14.75
N ALA A 84 3.10 1.77 -14.55
CA ALA A 84 2.66 2.33 -13.29
C ALA A 84 2.77 1.29 -12.14
N MET A 85 2.31 0.07 -12.40
CA MET A 85 2.42 -1.05 -11.46
C MET A 85 3.88 -1.38 -11.16
N ALA A 86 4.73 -1.50 -12.18
CA ALA A 86 6.16 -1.79 -12.03
C ALA A 86 6.88 -0.73 -11.18
N LYS A 87 6.61 0.57 -11.42
CA LYS A 87 7.16 1.68 -10.62
C LYS A 87 6.78 1.58 -9.15
N ALA A 88 5.51 1.30 -8.88
CA ALA A 88 5.01 1.21 -7.51
C ALA A 88 5.64 0.01 -6.76
N ILE A 89 5.75 -1.16 -7.40
CA ILE A 89 6.39 -2.34 -6.81
C ILE A 89 7.89 -2.07 -6.59
N GLN A 90 8.60 -1.59 -7.61
CA GLN A 90 10.03 -1.27 -7.52
C GLN A 90 10.34 -0.32 -6.37
N SER A 91 9.52 0.72 -6.19
CA SER A 91 9.66 1.67 -5.08
C SER A 91 9.59 1.02 -3.71
N GLN A 92 8.71 0.02 -3.52
CA GLN A 92 8.59 -0.70 -2.25
C GLN A 92 9.78 -1.64 -2.01
N LEU A 93 10.30 -2.28 -3.05
CA LEU A 93 11.49 -3.13 -2.95
C LEU A 93 12.73 -2.30 -2.61
N VAL A 94 12.90 -1.14 -3.23
CA VAL A 94 13.97 -0.19 -2.90
C VAL A 94 13.84 0.33 -1.46
N ALA A 95 12.62 0.60 -1.00
CA ALA A 95 12.38 1.00 0.39
C ALA A 95 12.75 -0.08 1.43
N LEU A 96 12.80 -1.36 1.05
CA LEU A 96 13.36 -2.44 1.86
C LEU A 96 14.89 -2.46 1.87
N GLY A 97 15.53 -1.64 1.03
CA GLY A 97 16.99 -1.54 0.93
C GLY A 97 17.61 -2.40 -0.16
N LEU A 98 16.82 -2.92 -1.12
CA LEU A 98 17.36 -3.53 -2.34
C LEU A 98 17.94 -2.44 -3.26
N TYR A 99 19.02 -2.76 -3.95
CA TYR A 99 19.57 -1.86 -4.96
C TYR A 99 18.60 -1.69 -6.12
N ASP A 100 18.40 -0.45 -6.56
CA ASP A 100 17.48 -0.11 -7.64
C ASP A 100 18.10 -0.40 -9.01
N ARG A 101 17.66 -1.47 -9.66
CA ARG A 101 18.02 -1.77 -11.06
C ARG A 101 17.00 -1.19 -12.04
N GLY A 102 15.95 -0.55 -11.53
CA GLY A 102 14.89 0.12 -12.28
C GLY A 102 13.82 -0.81 -12.85
N ILE A 103 12.87 -0.19 -13.55
CA ILE A 103 11.85 -0.88 -14.31
C ILE A 103 12.24 -0.97 -15.78
N LYS A 104 11.88 -2.06 -16.46
CA LYS A 104 12.40 -2.38 -17.80
C LYS A 104 11.37 -3.04 -18.70
N ILE A 105 11.51 -2.79 -19.99
CA ILE A 105 11.01 -3.67 -21.04
C ILE A 105 12.16 -4.54 -21.58
N ARG A 106 11.85 -5.62 -22.27
CA ARG A 106 12.83 -6.39 -23.04
C ARG A 106 12.26 -6.76 -24.40
N ASN A 107 12.98 -6.42 -25.46
CA ASN A 107 12.60 -6.66 -26.85
C ASN A 107 12.95 -8.08 -27.29
N TYR A 108 12.13 -8.64 -28.17
CA TYR A 108 12.26 -10.03 -28.63
C TYR A 108 13.40 -10.24 -29.64
N MET A 109 13.49 -9.35 -30.66
CA MET A 109 14.39 -9.56 -31.78
C MET A 109 15.87 -9.45 -31.41
N ASP A 110 16.24 -8.46 -30.63
CA ASP A 110 17.62 -8.18 -30.23
C ASP A 110 17.93 -8.49 -28.77
N GLY A 111 16.90 -8.86 -27.99
CA GLY A 111 17.04 -9.11 -26.55
C GLY A 111 17.40 -7.89 -25.71
N SER A 112 17.39 -6.68 -26.32
CA SER A 112 17.73 -5.44 -25.64
C SER A 112 16.76 -5.10 -24.52
N THR A 113 17.25 -4.46 -23.47
CA THR A 113 16.45 -3.94 -22.35
C THR A 113 16.46 -2.41 -22.35
N SER A 114 15.34 -1.80 -21.97
CA SER A 114 15.20 -0.35 -21.90
C SER A 114 14.23 0.05 -20.79
N SER A 115 14.45 1.22 -20.19
CA SER A 115 13.45 1.90 -19.35
C SER A 115 12.42 2.68 -20.16
N ASN A 116 12.71 2.97 -21.43
CA ASN A 116 11.77 3.56 -22.36
C ASN A 116 10.80 2.46 -22.87
N PRO A 117 9.47 2.59 -22.65
CA PRO A 117 8.51 1.58 -23.07
C PRO A 117 8.29 1.51 -24.59
N ASN A 118 8.71 2.52 -25.33
CA ASN A 118 8.44 2.61 -26.76
C ASN A 118 9.22 1.55 -27.56
N SER A 119 8.48 0.66 -28.19
CA SER A 119 9.03 -0.36 -29.08
C SER A 119 8.00 -0.78 -30.11
N SER A 120 8.45 -1.06 -31.34
CA SER A 120 7.68 -1.73 -32.38
C SER A 120 7.86 -3.26 -32.34
N ASP A 121 8.85 -3.75 -31.59
CA ASP A 121 9.12 -5.18 -31.41
C ASP A 121 8.21 -5.76 -30.32
N ARG A 122 7.93 -7.06 -30.42
CA ARG A 122 7.16 -7.78 -29.38
C ARG A 122 7.97 -7.96 -28.10
N ASP A 123 7.28 -8.22 -26.98
CA ASP A 123 7.94 -8.51 -25.72
C ASP A 123 8.73 -9.83 -25.77
N TYR A 124 9.92 -9.82 -25.20
CA TYR A 124 10.79 -11.00 -25.09
C TYR A 124 10.18 -12.10 -24.23
N TYR A 125 9.72 -11.73 -23.03
CA TYR A 125 9.23 -12.71 -22.07
C TYR A 125 7.86 -13.26 -22.46
N GLY A 126 7.74 -14.59 -22.55
CA GLY A 126 6.52 -15.27 -22.95
C GLY A 126 5.32 -14.93 -22.09
N ILE A 127 5.50 -14.87 -20.75
CA ILE A 127 4.40 -14.53 -19.84
C ILE A 127 3.83 -13.13 -20.11
N ILE A 128 4.68 -12.15 -20.42
CA ILE A 128 4.27 -10.78 -20.76
C ILE A 128 3.57 -10.77 -22.13
N ARG A 129 4.17 -11.42 -23.13
CA ARG A 129 3.65 -11.48 -24.49
C ARG A 129 2.29 -12.16 -24.56
N TYR A 130 2.16 -13.36 -23.99
CA TYR A 130 0.90 -14.10 -24.00
C TYR A 130 -0.20 -13.41 -23.19
N ALA A 131 0.16 -12.76 -22.09
CA ALA A 131 -0.78 -11.94 -21.32
C ALA A 131 -1.32 -10.76 -22.15
N LYS A 132 -0.45 -10.05 -22.86
CA LYS A 132 -0.83 -8.95 -23.76
C LYS A 132 -1.79 -9.40 -24.85
N GLU A 133 -1.58 -10.59 -25.45
CA GLU A 133 -2.49 -11.20 -26.42
C GLU A 133 -3.90 -11.46 -25.84
N GLN A 134 -4.01 -11.61 -24.53
CA GLN A 134 -5.28 -11.79 -23.82
C GLN A 134 -5.82 -10.49 -23.19
N ASN A 135 -5.25 -9.34 -23.54
CA ASN A 135 -5.58 -8.02 -22.99
C ASN A 135 -5.34 -7.92 -21.47
N ILE A 136 -4.29 -8.60 -20.97
CA ILE A 136 -3.85 -8.61 -19.58
C ILE A 136 -2.46 -7.96 -19.51
N SER A 137 -2.20 -7.08 -18.54
CA SER A 137 -0.88 -6.53 -18.32
C SER A 137 0.00 -7.54 -17.55
N GLY A 138 1.00 -8.11 -18.23
CA GLY A 138 1.94 -9.08 -17.66
C GLY A 138 3.16 -8.38 -17.04
N LEU A 139 3.56 -8.78 -15.82
CA LEU A 139 4.77 -8.27 -15.17
C LEU A 139 5.65 -9.43 -14.67
N ILE A 140 6.95 -9.17 -14.58
CA ILE A 140 7.91 -10.05 -13.90
C ILE A 140 8.62 -9.21 -12.84
N ILE A 141 8.62 -9.70 -11.59
CA ILE A 141 9.38 -9.11 -10.49
C ILE A 141 10.61 -9.98 -10.27
N GLU A 142 11.79 -9.41 -10.41
CA GLU A 142 13.07 -10.01 -10.05
C GLU A 142 13.58 -9.34 -8.78
N HIS A 143 13.41 -9.99 -7.62
CA HIS A 143 13.64 -9.35 -6.32
C HIS A 143 15.12 -9.12 -6.02
N CYS A 144 15.94 -10.15 -6.22
CA CYS A 144 17.37 -10.14 -5.90
C CYS A 144 18.02 -11.34 -6.56
N PHE A 145 19.34 -11.41 -6.50
CA PHE A 145 20.12 -12.49 -7.13
C PHE A 145 20.34 -13.64 -6.15
N LEU A 146 19.75 -14.80 -6.47
CA LEU A 146 19.83 -16.00 -5.64
C LEU A 146 21.27 -16.46 -5.38
N ASN A 147 22.15 -16.25 -6.36
CA ASN A 147 23.57 -16.65 -6.30
C ASN A 147 24.50 -15.56 -5.73
N ASN A 148 23.96 -14.43 -5.23
CA ASN A 148 24.70 -13.45 -4.47
C ASN A 148 24.60 -13.77 -2.97
N PRO A 149 25.72 -14.11 -2.27
CA PRO A 149 25.67 -14.51 -0.87
C PRO A 149 25.14 -13.43 0.08
N ASP A 150 25.45 -12.16 -0.20
CA ASP A 150 25.01 -11.03 0.64
C ASP A 150 23.50 -10.82 0.52
N GLU A 151 22.95 -10.87 -0.70
CA GLU A 151 21.52 -10.78 -0.91
C GLU A 151 20.77 -11.99 -0.37
N TYR A 152 21.31 -13.21 -0.56
CA TYR A 152 20.75 -14.40 0.05
C TYR A 152 20.64 -14.24 1.56
N ASN A 153 21.75 -13.90 2.21
CA ASN A 153 21.79 -13.73 3.66
C ASN A 153 20.87 -12.61 4.15
N LYS A 154 20.78 -11.52 3.40
CA LYS A 154 20.02 -10.33 3.81
C LYS A 154 18.51 -10.49 3.56
N TYR A 155 18.09 -11.13 2.45
CA TYR A 155 16.70 -11.11 1.99
C TYR A 155 16.03 -12.47 1.84
N LEU A 156 16.77 -13.57 1.76
CA LEU A 156 16.22 -14.88 1.38
C LEU A 156 16.34 -15.96 2.45
N SER A 157 17.23 -15.81 3.43
CA SER A 157 17.66 -16.88 4.34
C SER A 157 16.65 -17.24 5.45
N SER A 158 15.45 -16.67 5.46
CA SER A 158 14.39 -17.03 6.41
C SER A 158 13.00 -16.67 5.87
N ASP A 159 11.96 -17.34 6.38
CA ASP A 159 10.57 -17.04 6.06
C ASP A 159 10.19 -15.60 6.34
N ALA A 160 10.65 -15.04 7.45
CA ALA A 160 10.39 -13.63 7.79
C ALA A 160 10.93 -12.66 6.71
N LYS A 161 12.08 -12.97 6.11
CA LYS A 161 12.67 -12.16 5.02
C LYS A 161 11.89 -12.32 3.72
N LEU A 162 11.50 -13.55 3.39
CA LEU A 162 10.63 -13.82 2.24
C LEU A 162 9.27 -13.15 2.38
N GLN A 163 8.73 -13.10 3.61
CA GLN A 163 7.50 -12.38 3.92
C GLN A 163 7.66 -10.87 3.69
N GLN A 164 8.78 -10.27 4.09
CA GLN A 164 9.03 -8.84 3.84
C GLN A 164 8.99 -8.50 2.35
N LEU A 165 9.58 -9.35 1.49
CA LEU A 165 9.52 -9.18 0.03
C LEU A 165 8.08 -9.28 -0.48
N GLY A 166 7.32 -10.31 -0.08
CA GLY A 166 5.94 -10.48 -0.51
C GLY A 166 5.02 -9.36 -0.03
N VAL A 167 5.25 -8.83 1.17
CA VAL A 167 4.53 -7.64 1.69
C VAL A 167 4.88 -6.38 0.90
N ALA A 168 6.14 -6.23 0.46
CA ALA A 168 6.55 -5.11 -0.39
C ALA A 168 5.87 -5.16 -1.76
N ASP A 169 5.82 -6.34 -2.39
CA ASP A 169 5.07 -6.54 -3.64
C ASP A 169 3.60 -6.12 -3.48
N ALA A 170 2.95 -6.62 -2.43
CA ALA A 170 1.55 -6.30 -2.15
C ALA A 170 1.32 -4.80 -1.95
N LYS A 171 2.19 -4.13 -1.19
CA LYS A 171 2.12 -2.67 -1.00
C LYS A 171 2.26 -1.90 -2.30
N GLY A 172 3.15 -2.34 -3.20
CA GLY A 172 3.28 -1.76 -4.53
C GLY A 172 2.00 -1.93 -5.35
N ILE A 173 1.40 -3.12 -5.35
CA ILE A 173 0.14 -3.42 -6.03
C ILE A 173 -1.00 -2.57 -5.45
N VAL A 174 -1.13 -2.51 -4.13
CA VAL A 174 -2.13 -1.68 -3.42
C VAL A 174 -2.00 -0.21 -3.83
N SER A 175 -0.79 0.32 -3.82
CA SER A 175 -0.51 1.71 -4.21
C SER A 175 -0.86 1.97 -5.68
N ALA A 176 -0.48 1.08 -6.59
CA ALA A 176 -0.74 1.24 -8.03
C ALA A 176 -2.23 1.20 -8.38
N LEU A 177 -3.01 0.38 -7.69
CA LEU A 177 -4.43 0.18 -7.93
C LEU A 177 -5.33 1.04 -7.03
N GLY A 178 -4.78 1.77 -6.07
CA GLY A 178 -5.56 2.56 -5.10
C GLY A 178 -6.51 1.69 -4.27
N LEU A 179 -6.07 0.48 -3.85
CA LEU A 179 -6.95 -0.48 -3.16
C LEU A 179 -7.22 -0.06 -1.73
N SER A 180 -8.47 -0.18 -1.31
CA SER A 180 -8.92 -0.01 0.07
C SER A 180 -8.91 -1.32 0.84
N LEU A 181 -8.67 -1.27 2.15
CA LEU A 181 -8.84 -2.44 3.02
C LEU A 181 -10.31 -2.89 3.00
N LYS A 182 -10.53 -4.19 3.02
CA LYS A 182 -11.89 -4.75 3.19
C LYS A 182 -12.50 -4.28 4.50
N ASN A 183 -13.80 -4.02 4.52
CA ASN A 183 -14.51 -3.64 5.75
C ASN A 183 -14.27 -4.66 6.87
N ALA A 184 -14.31 -5.96 6.58
CA ALA A 184 -14.02 -7.01 7.55
C ALA A 184 -12.61 -6.90 8.20
N TYR A 185 -11.62 -6.42 7.46
CA TYR A 185 -10.29 -6.19 8.01
C TYR A 185 -10.21 -4.91 8.86
N LEU A 186 -10.92 -3.86 8.47
CA LEU A 186 -11.09 -2.67 9.32
C LEU A 186 -11.82 -3.03 10.62
N ASP A 187 -12.86 -3.85 10.55
CA ASP A 187 -13.62 -4.34 11.71
C ASP A 187 -12.70 -5.17 12.64
N GLN A 188 -11.79 -5.98 12.08
CA GLN A 188 -10.78 -6.71 12.86
C GLN A 188 -9.85 -5.74 13.60
N ILE A 189 -9.26 -4.74 12.91
CA ILE A 189 -8.41 -3.73 13.55
C ILE A 189 -9.20 -2.99 14.61
N ALA A 190 -10.44 -2.59 14.33
CA ALA A 190 -11.29 -1.90 15.27
C ALA A 190 -11.51 -2.73 16.56
N SER A 191 -11.76 -4.03 16.43
CA SER A 191 -11.96 -4.92 17.58
C SER A 191 -10.75 -4.98 18.54
N GLU A 192 -9.55 -4.75 18.02
CA GLU A 192 -8.29 -4.72 18.79
C GLU A 192 -8.04 -3.36 19.47
N ASN A 193 -8.74 -2.29 19.04
CA ASN A 193 -8.45 -0.92 19.47
C ASN A 193 -8.73 -0.68 20.94
N LYS A 194 -9.75 -1.32 21.53
CA LYS A 194 -10.06 -1.21 22.99
C LYS A 194 -8.89 -1.61 23.86
N ASN A 195 -8.13 -2.61 23.43
CA ASN A 195 -6.94 -3.07 24.17
C ASN A 195 -5.72 -2.21 23.88
N LEU A 196 -5.67 -1.57 22.72
CA LEU A 196 -4.55 -0.75 22.27
C LEU A 196 -4.61 0.67 22.87
N ILE A 197 -5.79 1.28 22.85
CA ILE A 197 -6.06 2.62 23.39
C ILE A 197 -7.39 2.56 24.13
N PRO A 198 -7.39 2.39 25.46
CA PRO A 198 -8.63 2.36 26.26
C PRO A 198 -9.46 3.64 26.14
N ASP A 199 -10.74 3.57 26.47
CA ASP A 199 -11.59 4.75 26.61
C ASP A 199 -10.98 5.71 27.64
N GLY A 200 -10.98 7.01 27.34
CA GLY A 200 -10.37 8.00 28.23
C GLY A 200 -10.10 9.34 27.55
N LYS A 201 -9.54 10.26 28.31
CA LYS A 201 -9.16 11.60 27.83
C LYS A 201 -7.67 11.61 27.44
N TYR A 202 -7.38 12.03 26.22
CA TYR A 202 -6.05 12.01 25.63
C TYR A 202 -5.68 13.34 24.99
N VAL A 203 -4.38 13.60 24.91
CA VAL A 203 -3.77 14.59 24.04
C VAL A 203 -3.07 13.85 22.90
N ILE A 204 -3.33 14.23 21.67
CA ILE A 204 -2.79 13.55 20.48
C ILE A 204 -1.62 14.39 19.95
N SER A 205 -0.40 13.94 20.19
CA SER A 205 0.82 14.64 19.76
C SER A 205 1.32 14.16 18.39
N SER A 206 1.88 15.08 17.61
CA SER A 206 2.51 14.76 16.33
C SER A 206 3.80 13.97 16.53
N MET A 207 3.99 12.91 15.73
CA MET A 207 5.25 12.15 15.69
C MET A 207 6.41 12.93 15.06
N LEU A 208 6.12 13.98 14.28
CA LEU A 208 7.15 14.87 13.73
C LEU A 208 7.81 15.73 14.81
N ASN A 209 7.03 16.19 15.79
CA ASN A 209 7.50 16.95 16.92
C ASN A 209 6.43 16.93 18.04
N SER A 210 6.69 16.28 19.15
CA SER A 210 5.75 16.08 20.25
C SER A 210 5.34 17.37 20.99
N LYS A 211 6.00 18.52 20.72
CA LYS A 211 5.55 19.83 21.19
C LYS A 211 4.21 20.25 20.59
N TYR A 212 3.85 19.69 19.43
CA TYR A 212 2.65 20.06 18.71
C TYR A 212 1.60 18.95 18.82
N VAL A 213 0.40 19.36 19.16
CA VAL A 213 -0.74 18.48 19.41
C VAL A 213 -1.93 18.89 18.55
N LEU A 214 -2.86 17.97 18.34
CA LEU A 214 -4.14 18.28 17.73
C LEU A 214 -4.88 19.32 18.57
N ASP A 215 -5.41 20.32 17.88
CA ASP A 215 -6.10 21.48 18.48
C ASP A 215 -7.32 21.86 17.67
N VAL A 216 -8.41 22.18 18.34
CA VAL A 216 -9.54 22.85 17.67
C VAL A 216 -9.22 24.33 17.54
N LYS A 217 -9.03 24.79 16.32
CA LYS A 217 -8.65 26.17 15.99
C LYS A 217 -9.41 27.21 16.81
N ASN A 218 -8.66 28.07 17.49
CA ASN A 218 -9.17 29.13 18.37
C ASN A 218 -10.10 28.63 19.50
N GLY A 219 -10.06 27.33 19.83
CA GLY A 219 -10.96 26.73 20.82
C GLY A 219 -12.43 26.89 20.48
N SER A 220 -12.78 26.88 19.19
CA SER A 220 -14.13 27.10 18.65
C SER A 220 -15.11 26.05 19.16
N MET A 221 -16.37 26.47 19.40
CA MET A 221 -17.50 25.60 19.73
C MET A 221 -18.35 25.23 18.52
N ASN A 222 -18.06 25.76 17.34
CA ASN A 222 -18.90 25.64 16.15
C ASN A 222 -18.61 24.36 15.35
N ASN A 223 -19.62 23.88 14.62
CA ASN A 223 -19.42 22.89 13.57
C ASN A 223 -18.47 23.43 12.50
N SER A 224 -17.77 22.52 11.84
CA SER A 224 -16.78 22.80 10.78
C SER A 224 -15.57 23.63 11.23
N ALA A 225 -15.36 23.78 12.54
CA ALA A 225 -14.12 24.38 13.02
C ALA A 225 -12.93 23.45 12.68
N ASN A 226 -11.87 24.06 12.19
CA ASN A 226 -10.67 23.37 11.72
C ASN A 226 -9.96 22.65 12.87
N ILE A 227 -9.40 21.49 12.58
CA ILE A 227 -8.43 20.80 13.43
C ILE A 227 -7.04 21.11 12.88
N GLU A 228 -6.17 21.62 13.74
CA GLU A 228 -4.81 22.00 13.37
C GLU A 228 -3.80 21.54 14.43
N LEU A 229 -2.53 21.62 14.11
CA LEU A 229 -1.47 21.47 15.11
C LEU A 229 -1.25 22.78 15.85
N SER A 230 -1.14 22.70 17.17
CA SER A 230 -0.76 23.84 18.01
C SER A 230 0.22 23.39 19.10
N THR A 231 1.03 24.33 19.60
CA THR A 231 1.92 24.08 20.74
C THR A 231 1.09 23.63 21.93
N PHE A 232 1.48 22.52 22.54
CA PHE A 232 0.80 22.00 23.72
C PHE A 232 0.85 23.02 24.88
N ASN A 233 -0.30 23.35 25.40
CA ASN A 233 -0.43 24.18 26.58
C ASN A 233 -1.30 23.43 27.61
N ASN A 234 -0.79 22.98 28.69
CA ASN A 234 -1.37 22.06 29.68
C ASN A 234 -2.79 22.40 30.20
N GLU A 235 -3.45 23.46 29.74
CA GLU A 235 -4.61 24.03 30.43
C GLU A 235 -5.90 24.07 29.58
N THR A 236 -5.89 23.60 28.31
CA THR A 236 -7.05 23.79 27.44
C THR A 236 -7.69 22.51 26.95
N ASP A 237 -8.97 22.34 27.21
CA ASP A 237 -9.80 21.23 26.74
C ASP A 237 -9.96 21.18 25.21
N ASN A 238 -9.62 22.27 24.48
CA ASN A 238 -9.60 22.27 23.01
C ASN A 238 -8.47 21.39 22.42
N GLN A 239 -7.44 21.07 23.21
CA GLN A 239 -6.34 20.15 22.84
C GLN A 239 -6.53 18.72 23.39
N ALA A 240 -7.61 18.48 24.12
CA ALA A 240 -7.92 17.18 24.69
C ALA A 240 -9.08 16.53 23.94
N PHE A 241 -8.95 15.24 23.69
CA PHE A 241 -9.95 14.42 23.02
C PHE A 241 -10.32 13.22 23.88
N ILE A 242 -11.61 12.98 24.04
CA ILE A 242 -12.16 11.81 24.69
C ILE A 242 -12.25 10.72 23.63
N VAL A 243 -11.54 9.62 23.86
CA VAL A 243 -11.63 8.38 23.07
C VAL A 243 -12.80 7.58 23.60
N SER A 244 -13.68 7.17 22.73
CA SER A 244 -14.74 6.20 23.00
C SER A 244 -14.86 5.19 21.87
N HIS A 245 -15.20 3.94 22.20
CA HIS A 245 -15.36 2.85 21.23
C HIS A 245 -16.84 2.53 21.06
N ASP A 246 -17.24 2.29 19.80
CA ASP A 246 -18.53 1.65 19.52
C ASP A 246 -18.48 0.12 19.76
N ALA A 247 -19.59 -0.56 19.51
CA ALA A 247 -19.69 -2.02 19.73
C ALA A 247 -18.70 -2.80 18.86
N GLN A 248 -18.34 -2.31 17.67
CA GLN A 248 -17.38 -2.89 16.74
C GLN A 248 -15.92 -2.54 17.07
N GLY A 249 -15.71 -1.56 17.98
CA GLY A 249 -14.37 -1.09 18.38
C GLY A 249 -13.83 0.09 17.56
N TYR A 250 -14.63 0.68 16.68
CA TYR A 250 -14.28 1.94 16.04
C TYR A 250 -14.21 3.08 17.06
N ILE A 251 -13.20 3.92 16.90
CA ILE A 251 -12.94 5.05 17.78
C ILE A 251 -13.68 6.29 17.29
N THR A 252 -14.30 6.99 18.22
CA THR A 252 -14.73 8.38 18.09
C THR A 252 -13.83 9.25 18.97
N PHE A 253 -13.25 10.31 18.41
CA PHE A 253 -12.47 11.31 19.12
C PHE A 253 -13.36 12.52 19.38
N THR A 254 -13.82 12.70 20.62
CA THR A 254 -14.67 13.82 21.01
C THR A 254 -13.84 14.91 21.67
N ASN A 255 -13.85 16.12 21.13
CA ASN A 255 -13.14 17.24 21.75
C ASN A 255 -13.72 17.56 23.13
N ALA A 256 -12.87 17.64 24.14
CA ALA A 256 -13.29 17.77 25.54
C ALA A 256 -13.97 19.12 25.83
N LYS A 257 -13.64 20.19 25.08
CA LYS A 257 -14.23 21.52 25.24
C LYS A 257 -15.58 21.64 24.56
N SER A 258 -15.64 21.26 23.27
CA SER A 258 -16.82 21.50 22.44
C SER A 258 -17.85 20.37 22.49
N GLY A 259 -17.47 19.18 22.91
CA GLY A 259 -18.29 17.97 22.80
C GLY A 259 -18.51 17.48 21.36
N LYS A 260 -17.86 18.11 20.38
CA LYS A 260 -17.95 17.72 18.96
C LYS A 260 -16.86 16.70 18.62
N VAL A 261 -17.11 15.93 17.55
CA VAL A 261 -16.24 14.83 17.17
C VAL A 261 -15.36 15.15 15.98
N LEU A 262 -14.22 14.48 15.89
CA LEU A 262 -13.31 14.55 14.75
C LEU A 262 -14.01 14.02 13.50
N ASP A 263 -14.02 14.79 12.42
CA ASP A 263 -14.85 14.57 11.24
C ASP A 263 -14.07 14.87 9.95
N VAL A 264 -14.22 14.04 8.93
CA VAL A 264 -13.64 14.29 7.60
C VAL A 264 -14.54 15.24 6.81
N SER A 265 -14.06 16.44 6.57
CA SER A 265 -14.82 17.49 5.89
C SER A 265 -15.33 17.05 4.51
N GLY A 266 -16.62 17.26 4.25
CA GLY A 266 -17.28 16.87 3.01
C GLY A 266 -17.63 15.39 2.89
N GLY A 267 -17.39 14.58 3.92
CA GLY A 267 -17.89 13.19 4.00
C GLY A 267 -17.25 12.20 3.03
N LYS A 268 -16.11 12.54 2.41
CA LYS A 268 -15.37 11.68 1.49
C LYS A 268 -13.88 11.71 1.81
N ALA A 269 -13.28 10.53 1.94
CA ALA A 269 -11.84 10.40 2.07
C ALA A 269 -11.12 10.83 0.78
N GLY A 270 -9.89 11.33 0.92
CA GLY A 270 -9.07 11.78 -0.21
C GLY A 270 -7.84 12.54 0.27
N ASN A 271 -6.83 12.65 -0.61
CA ASN A 271 -5.66 13.48 -0.33
C ASN A 271 -6.05 14.94 -0.12
N SER A 272 -5.41 15.59 0.83
CA SER A 272 -5.64 16.99 1.19
C SER A 272 -7.07 17.29 1.67
N LYS A 273 -7.82 16.28 2.11
CA LYS A 273 -9.10 16.50 2.77
C LYS A 273 -8.88 17.02 4.16
N ASN A 274 -9.57 18.12 4.45
CA ASN A 274 -9.50 18.72 5.78
C ASN A 274 -10.20 17.87 6.83
N VAL A 275 -9.68 17.89 8.04
CA VAL A 275 -10.31 17.34 9.24
C VAL A 275 -10.82 18.50 10.07
N GLN A 276 -12.04 18.37 10.54
CA GLN A 276 -12.79 19.40 11.28
C GLN A 276 -13.40 18.78 12.53
N GLN A 277 -13.98 19.58 13.41
CA GLN A 277 -14.95 19.08 14.37
C GLN A 277 -16.37 19.25 13.87
N TYR A 278 -17.24 18.31 14.20
CA TYR A 278 -18.67 18.37 13.84
C TYR A 278 -19.53 17.68 14.91
N GLU A 279 -20.83 17.99 14.95
CA GLU A 279 -21.78 17.25 15.80
C GLU A 279 -21.75 15.76 15.47
N SER A 280 -21.82 14.92 16.51
CA SER A 280 -21.82 13.46 16.32
C SER A 280 -23.08 13.03 15.56
N ASN A 281 -22.90 12.30 14.46
CA ASN A 281 -23.96 11.73 13.64
C ASN A 281 -23.85 10.20 13.47
N GLY A 282 -22.85 9.57 14.10
CA GLY A 282 -22.64 8.13 14.11
C GLY A 282 -22.18 7.51 12.77
N THR A 283 -21.94 8.32 11.74
CA THR A 283 -21.51 7.84 10.43
C THR A 283 -20.01 7.51 10.38
N ARG A 284 -19.57 6.77 9.36
CA ARG A 284 -18.14 6.43 9.15
C ARG A 284 -17.23 7.63 8.95
N VAL A 285 -17.77 8.79 8.61
CA VAL A 285 -17.07 10.08 8.51
C VAL A 285 -16.37 10.48 9.82
N GLN A 286 -16.93 10.03 10.95
CA GLN A 286 -16.51 10.36 12.31
C GLN A 286 -15.93 9.17 13.06
N LYS A 287 -15.73 8.04 12.35
CA LYS A 287 -15.14 6.82 12.91
C LYS A 287 -13.73 6.62 12.43
N TRP A 288 -12.91 6.13 13.33
CA TRP A 288 -11.48 5.94 13.14
C TRP A 288 -11.05 4.58 13.67
N VAL A 289 -9.96 4.05 13.13
CA VAL A 289 -9.21 2.95 13.73
C VAL A 289 -7.78 3.37 13.97
N VAL A 290 -7.15 2.83 15.00
CA VAL A 290 -5.76 3.13 15.33
C VAL A 290 -4.92 1.89 15.15
N LYS A 291 -3.80 2.03 14.47
CA LYS A 291 -2.83 0.96 14.27
C LYS A 291 -1.47 1.36 14.81
N LYS A 292 -0.85 0.50 15.60
CA LYS A 292 0.51 0.69 16.10
C LYS A 292 1.51 0.59 14.93
N SER A 293 2.48 1.49 14.90
CA SER A 293 3.62 1.46 13.97
C SER A 293 4.94 1.45 14.77
N ASN A 294 6.07 1.28 14.10
CA ASN A 294 7.39 1.28 14.75
C ASN A 294 7.76 2.61 15.42
N LYS A 295 7.07 3.70 15.09
CA LYS A 295 7.35 5.05 15.59
C LYS A 295 6.24 5.64 16.44
N GLY A 296 5.07 4.99 16.55
CA GLY A 296 3.90 5.50 17.26
C GLY A 296 2.62 4.89 16.71
N TYR A 297 1.60 5.71 16.49
CA TYR A 297 0.29 5.26 16.04
C TYR A 297 -0.12 5.95 14.74
N MET A 298 -0.84 5.23 13.90
CA MET A 298 -1.54 5.77 12.73
C MET A 298 -3.03 5.82 13.04
N ILE A 299 -3.66 6.98 12.81
CA ILE A 299 -5.10 7.18 12.92
C ILE A 299 -5.66 7.07 11.50
N ILE A 300 -6.40 6.00 11.22
CA ILE A 300 -6.88 5.61 9.91
C ILE A 300 -8.37 5.95 9.84
N SER A 301 -8.80 6.57 8.73
CA SER A 301 -10.22 6.87 8.50
C SER A 301 -11.04 5.59 8.27
N ALA A 302 -12.19 5.47 8.90
CA ALA A 302 -13.12 4.37 8.63
C ALA A 302 -13.88 4.54 7.31
N LEU A 303 -13.76 5.69 6.63
CA LEU A 303 -14.31 5.90 5.29
C LEU A 303 -13.54 5.12 4.23
N ASP A 304 -12.20 5.18 4.33
CA ASP A 304 -11.29 4.52 3.39
C ASP A 304 -9.92 4.40 4.05
N SER A 305 -9.45 3.20 4.19
CA SER A 305 -8.22 2.84 4.91
C SER A 305 -6.93 3.26 4.23
N ASN A 306 -6.98 3.74 3.00
CA ASN A 306 -5.84 4.34 2.32
C ASN A 306 -5.50 5.73 2.87
N TYR A 307 -6.41 6.32 3.67
CA TYR A 307 -6.25 7.66 4.20
C TYR A 307 -6.10 7.65 5.71
N VAL A 308 -5.05 8.30 6.14
CA VAL A 308 -4.69 8.47 7.55
C VAL A 308 -4.69 9.95 7.89
N LEU A 309 -4.84 10.25 9.18
CA LEU A 309 -4.61 11.60 9.67
C LEU A 309 -3.13 11.95 9.47
N ASP A 310 -2.85 12.99 8.72
CA ASP A 310 -1.51 13.40 8.31
C ASP A 310 -1.28 14.89 8.55
N VAL A 311 -0.01 15.26 8.73
CA VAL A 311 0.40 16.66 8.89
C VAL A 311 0.71 17.26 7.53
N SER A 312 -0.09 18.22 7.10
CA SER A 312 0.05 18.87 5.79
C SER A 312 1.48 19.40 5.57
N GLY A 313 2.08 18.99 4.44
CA GLY A 313 3.45 19.36 4.08
C GLY A 313 4.54 18.74 4.95
N GLY A 314 4.23 17.80 5.85
CA GLY A 314 5.22 17.09 6.67
C GLY A 314 6.00 17.97 7.66
N LYS A 315 5.46 19.14 8.04
CA LYS A 315 6.13 20.09 8.95
C LYS A 315 5.23 20.49 10.10
N ALA A 316 5.59 20.08 11.32
CA ALA A 316 4.84 20.44 12.52
C ALA A 316 5.12 21.90 12.92
N SER A 317 4.09 22.73 12.90
CA SER A 317 4.10 24.11 13.38
C SER A 317 2.69 24.54 13.78
N ASN A 318 2.56 25.68 14.51
CA ASN A 318 1.25 26.22 14.86
C ASN A 318 0.43 26.56 13.62
N GLY A 319 -0.82 26.15 13.60
CA GLY A 319 -1.76 26.38 12.50
C GLY A 319 -1.59 25.44 11.31
N THR A 320 -0.72 24.40 11.39
CA THR A 320 -0.62 23.38 10.33
C THR A 320 -1.79 22.40 10.44
N ASN A 321 -2.45 22.16 9.31
CA ASN A 321 -3.50 21.14 9.20
C ASN A 321 -2.92 19.74 9.18
#